data_973441c1905202d854b45fa29291c44a
#
_entry.id   973441c1905202d854b45fa29291c44a
#
_cell.length_a   1.000
_cell.length_b   1.000
_cell.length_c   1.000
_cell.angle_alpha   90.00
_cell.angle_beta   90.00
_cell.angle_gamma   90.00
#
_symmetry.space_group_name_H-M   'P 1'
#
loop_
_entity.id
_entity.type
_entity.pdbx_description
1 polymer ?
#
loop_
_entity_poly.entity_id
_entity_poly.type
_entity_poly.pdbx_seq_one_letter_code
_entity_poly.pdbx_strand_id
1 'polypeptide(L)'
;MSQARGLRIMGTAALFIVLGGFSARADNIKKVFVIAMENHNWTQPINPFGPGVQQVYQNPHAPFINSLVSGGAVAVINGSLVNISSQVAYAAAYHNALATPAGSTIHIHPSEPNYLWAEAGTNFGVFNDNDPFRVPGGTNQDTNQHLVGFLTQAGKTWRSYQEDIDLTPSAAGLTNVPLPKDQWTVPLSSISGFFAPGTVNAYNGSNQYNYAAKHNPQVFFTDSNGGNNSTTSNPLRLQYAPLQQLAVDLANDTVADYTWITPNQYNDMHSTLAAGFQGLAGDAANIAQGDNFLSQIIPMIMASKAYKDHGAIIIWWDESESNSGENGDDFSHTIGEIVISQHAHENVGVVPYASPVNFTHSSDLRTMQEIFRLDEPFLNDAANATDLSDLFGPGAIPKKP
;
A
#
# COMPACT_ATOMS: atom_id res chain seq x y z
N MET A 1 9.27 -91.11 32.65
CA MET A 1 8.51 -89.98 33.18
C MET A 1 9.41 -88.75 33.15
N SER A 2 9.29 -87.92 32.17
CA SER A 2 10.07 -86.66 32.09
C SER A 2 9.17 -85.63 31.40
N GLN A 3 8.83 -84.62 32.16
CA GLN A 3 7.99 -83.52 31.67
C GLN A 3 8.94 -82.46 31.05
N ALA A 4 8.77 -82.15 29.76
CA ALA A 4 9.38 -81.02 29.11
C ALA A 4 8.54 -79.74 29.34
N ARG A 5 9.12 -78.71 29.98
CA ARG A 5 8.56 -77.39 30.11
C ARG A 5 8.90 -76.56 28.88
N GLY A 6 7.88 -76.17 28.11
CA GLY A 6 8.05 -75.25 27.01
C GLY A 6 8.17 -73.80 27.50
N LEU A 7 9.20 -73.13 27.07
CA LEU A 7 9.46 -71.71 27.30
C LEU A 7 8.77 -70.89 26.17
N ARG A 8 7.77 -70.11 26.52
CA ARG A 8 7.17 -69.14 25.57
C ARG A 8 7.94 -67.84 25.63
N ILE A 9 8.59 -67.48 24.56
CA ILE A 9 9.19 -66.17 24.36
C ILE A 9 8.08 -65.24 23.83
N MET A 10 7.68 -64.25 24.62
CA MET A 10 6.82 -63.14 24.16
C MET A 10 7.74 -62.10 23.49
N GLY A 11 7.65 -62.03 22.19
CA GLY A 11 8.29 -60.96 21.40
C GLY A 11 7.49 -59.69 21.52
N THR A 12 7.99 -58.64 22.15
CA THR A 12 7.43 -57.31 22.19
C THR A 12 7.78 -56.62 20.86
N ALA A 13 6.80 -56.46 19.97
CA ALA A 13 6.97 -55.65 18.75
C ALA A 13 6.88 -54.17 19.16
N ALA A 14 7.97 -53.45 19.13
CA ALA A 14 8.00 -52.00 19.24
C ALA A 14 7.52 -51.36 17.94
N LEU A 15 6.34 -50.79 17.96
CA LEU A 15 5.79 -49.99 16.86
C LEU A 15 6.49 -48.62 16.88
N PHE A 16 7.46 -48.40 15.99
CA PHE A 16 8.01 -47.08 15.72
C PHE A 16 7.01 -46.29 14.88
N ILE A 17 6.24 -45.41 15.53
CA ILE A 17 5.48 -44.38 14.82
C ILE A 17 6.50 -43.30 14.40
N VAL A 18 6.92 -43.33 13.15
CA VAL A 18 7.61 -42.20 12.52
C VAL A 18 6.56 -41.12 12.32
N LEU A 19 6.46 -40.18 13.26
CA LEU A 19 5.78 -38.91 13.04
C LEU A 19 6.62 -38.15 11.99
N GLY A 20 6.30 -38.40 10.73
CA GLY A 20 6.74 -37.52 9.66
C GLY A 20 6.11 -36.15 9.91
N GLY A 21 6.91 -35.23 10.45
CA GLY A 21 6.54 -33.83 10.51
C GLY A 21 6.33 -33.37 9.08
N PHE A 22 5.08 -33.31 8.63
CA PHE A 22 4.71 -32.47 7.52
C PHE A 22 5.01 -31.05 8.00
N SER A 23 6.16 -30.53 7.63
CA SER A 23 6.40 -29.11 7.60
C SER A 23 5.36 -28.55 6.64
N ALA A 24 4.23 -28.09 7.15
CA ALA A 24 3.32 -27.29 6.34
C ALA A 24 4.19 -26.15 5.81
N ARG A 25 4.46 -26.19 4.51
CA ARG A 25 5.17 -25.10 3.85
C ARG A 25 4.26 -23.91 4.01
N ALA A 26 4.66 -22.91 4.81
CA ALA A 26 3.88 -21.71 4.97
C ALA A 26 3.57 -21.16 3.57
N ASP A 27 2.28 -20.98 3.29
CA ASP A 27 1.87 -20.45 2.00
C ASP A 27 2.29 -18.98 1.96
N ASN A 28 3.26 -18.65 1.12
CA ASN A 28 3.79 -17.31 0.99
C ASN A 28 2.78 -16.37 0.34
N ILE A 29 2.88 -15.09 0.64
CA ILE A 29 2.16 -14.03 -0.06
C ILE A 29 2.52 -14.07 -1.54
N LYS A 30 1.52 -13.97 -2.40
CA LYS A 30 1.68 -14.06 -3.86
C LYS A 30 1.35 -12.76 -4.57
N LYS A 31 0.43 -11.98 -4.03
CA LYS A 31 -0.01 -10.71 -4.60
C LYS A 31 -0.07 -9.65 -3.52
N VAL A 32 0.40 -8.46 -3.86
CA VAL A 32 0.39 -7.32 -2.94
C VAL A 32 -0.35 -6.15 -3.57
N PHE A 33 -1.23 -5.55 -2.79
CA PHE A 33 -1.94 -4.32 -3.10
C PHE A 33 -1.51 -3.24 -2.11
N VAL A 34 -0.76 -2.25 -2.56
CA VAL A 34 -0.42 -1.07 -1.76
C VAL A 34 -1.44 0.02 -2.06
N ILE A 35 -2.07 0.57 -1.04
CA ILE A 35 -2.97 1.73 -1.14
C ILE A 35 -2.28 2.91 -0.49
N ALA A 36 -1.88 3.89 -1.29
CA ALA A 36 -1.16 5.07 -0.82
C ALA A 36 -2.13 6.14 -0.32
N MET A 37 -1.93 6.55 0.93
CA MET A 37 -2.65 7.62 1.61
C MET A 37 -1.67 8.75 1.94
N GLU A 38 -2.18 9.94 2.24
CA GLU A 38 -1.40 11.17 2.30
C GLU A 38 -1.48 11.88 3.65
N ASN A 39 -0.36 12.46 3.99
CA ASN A 39 -0.11 13.53 4.97
C ASN A 39 -0.92 13.47 6.26
N HIS A 40 -0.99 12.31 6.94
CA HIS A 40 -1.65 12.26 8.25
C HIS A 40 -0.86 11.45 9.26
N ASN A 41 -0.68 12.03 10.45
CA ASN A 41 -0.08 11.33 11.57
C ASN A 41 -0.99 10.21 12.06
N TRP A 42 -0.42 9.06 12.38
CA TRP A 42 -1.12 7.99 13.06
C TRP A 42 -1.49 8.41 14.49
N THR A 43 -0.50 8.89 15.22
CA THR A 43 -0.66 9.44 16.55
C THR A 43 -0.08 10.84 16.63
N GLN A 44 -0.73 11.71 17.37
CA GLN A 44 -0.28 13.08 17.59
C GLN A 44 -0.51 13.46 19.06
N PRO A 45 0.49 13.32 19.91
CA PRO A 45 0.30 13.39 21.37
C PRO A 45 -0.03 14.78 21.88
N ILE A 46 0.50 15.81 21.22
CA ILE A 46 0.28 17.22 21.60
C ILE A 46 0.25 17.98 20.29
N ASN A 47 -0.86 18.53 19.90
CA ASN A 47 -1.02 19.29 18.67
C ASN A 47 0.18 20.27 18.42
N PRO A 48 1.37 19.80 17.98
CA PRO A 48 2.54 20.65 17.75
C PRO A 48 2.40 21.46 16.46
N PHE A 49 1.44 21.11 15.61
CA PHE A 49 1.25 21.64 14.27
C PHE A 49 0.17 22.73 14.19
N GLY A 50 -0.51 22.98 15.30
CA GLY A 50 -1.53 24.02 15.36
C GLY A 50 -2.97 23.52 15.27
N PRO A 51 -3.94 24.40 15.38
CA PRO A 51 -5.34 24.04 15.32
C PRO A 51 -5.71 23.57 13.92
N GLY A 52 -6.37 22.42 13.81
CA GLY A 52 -6.87 21.86 12.56
C GLY A 52 -6.24 20.56 12.13
N VAL A 53 -5.03 20.25 12.59
CA VAL A 53 -4.37 18.96 12.33
C VAL A 53 -4.88 17.91 13.30
N GLN A 54 -5.23 16.73 12.78
CA GLN A 54 -5.80 15.64 13.55
C GLN A 54 -5.08 14.33 13.23
N GLN A 55 -4.84 13.53 14.26
CA GLN A 55 -4.36 12.16 14.07
C GLN A 55 -5.46 11.27 13.50
N VAL A 56 -5.08 10.20 12.82
CA VAL A 56 -6.03 9.19 12.28
C VAL A 56 -6.44 8.18 13.36
N TYR A 57 -5.52 7.76 14.20
CA TYR A 57 -5.77 6.79 15.27
C TYR A 57 -6.76 7.35 16.29
N GLN A 58 -7.84 6.60 16.53
CA GLN A 58 -8.96 6.99 17.39
C GLN A 58 -9.71 8.27 16.95
N ASN A 59 -9.55 8.70 15.71
CA ASN A 59 -10.28 9.83 15.19
C ASN A 59 -11.74 9.47 14.90
N PRO A 60 -12.73 10.23 15.37
CA PRO A 60 -14.15 9.94 15.11
C PRO A 60 -14.53 10.06 13.62
N HIS A 61 -13.72 10.74 12.80
CA HIS A 61 -13.92 10.89 11.36
C HIS A 61 -13.27 9.76 10.53
N ALA A 62 -12.57 8.83 11.19
CA ALA A 62 -12.01 7.62 10.58
C ALA A 62 -12.61 6.33 11.17
N PRO A 63 -13.94 6.13 11.14
CA PRO A 63 -14.56 5.00 11.80
C PRO A 63 -14.18 3.64 11.21
N PHE A 64 -14.00 3.54 9.89
CA PHE A 64 -13.58 2.31 9.23
C PHE A 64 -12.14 1.95 9.57
N ILE A 65 -11.20 2.88 9.41
CA ILE A 65 -9.77 2.67 9.73
C ILE A 65 -9.63 2.27 11.20
N ASN A 66 -10.29 2.98 12.11
CA ASN A 66 -10.24 2.65 13.54
C ASN A 66 -10.90 1.30 13.85
N SER A 67 -11.91 0.89 13.11
CA SER A 67 -12.49 -0.45 13.26
C SER A 67 -11.51 -1.56 12.88
N LEU A 68 -10.65 -1.32 11.85
CA LEU A 68 -9.60 -2.27 11.46
C LEU A 68 -8.67 -2.59 12.64
N VAL A 69 -8.25 -1.59 13.39
CA VAL A 69 -7.24 -1.76 14.47
C VAL A 69 -7.82 -2.02 15.86
N SER A 70 -9.13 -1.84 16.05
CA SER A 70 -9.81 -2.09 17.34
C SER A 70 -10.44 -3.47 17.49
N GLY A 71 -10.45 -4.28 16.44
CA GLY A 71 -11.06 -5.62 16.46
C GLY A 71 -12.55 -5.65 16.08
N GLY A 72 -13.11 -4.51 15.67
CA GLY A 72 -14.50 -4.36 15.26
C GLY A 72 -14.74 -4.32 13.75
N ALA A 73 -13.70 -4.55 12.94
CA ALA A 73 -13.79 -4.38 11.50
C ALA A 73 -14.77 -5.37 10.86
N VAL A 74 -15.76 -4.81 10.16
CA VAL A 74 -16.73 -5.54 9.35
C VAL A 74 -16.72 -4.98 7.93
N ALA A 75 -16.62 -5.87 6.96
CA ALA A 75 -16.66 -5.52 5.54
C ALA A 75 -17.84 -6.21 4.85
N VAL A 76 -18.44 -5.56 3.85
CA VAL A 76 -19.44 -6.20 2.99
C VAL A 76 -18.71 -6.92 1.86
N ILE A 77 -18.57 -8.22 1.96
CA ILE A 77 -17.90 -9.06 0.97
C ILE A 77 -18.93 -9.93 0.28
N ASN A 78 -19.08 -9.75 -1.04
CA ASN A 78 -20.10 -10.46 -1.84
C ASN A 78 -21.52 -10.36 -1.25
N GLY A 79 -21.89 -9.18 -0.78
CA GLY A 79 -23.20 -8.91 -0.19
C GLY A 79 -23.40 -9.43 1.25
N SER A 80 -22.39 -10.01 1.87
CA SER A 80 -22.44 -10.49 3.24
C SER A 80 -21.56 -9.68 4.17
N LEU A 81 -22.03 -9.40 5.39
CA LEU A 81 -21.20 -8.81 6.43
C LEU A 81 -20.21 -9.86 6.96
N VAL A 82 -18.93 -9.56 6.87
CA VAL A 82 -17.83 -10.42 7.30
C VAL A 82 -16.96 -9.67 8.31
N ASN A 83 -16.73 -10.26 9.47
CA ASN A 83 -15.71 -9.73 10.38
C ASN A 83 -14.32 -10.05 9.81
N ILE A 84 -13.52 -9.03 9.60
CA ILE A 84 -12.19 -9.14 9.00
C ILE A 84 -11.05 -8.88 9.99
N SER A 85 -11.35 -8.61 11.24
CA SER A 85 -10.37 -8.24 12.27
C SER A 85 -9.24 -9.26 12.45
N SER A 86 -9.52 -10.55 12.24
CA SER A 86 -8.50 -11.61 12.32
C SER A 86 -7.51 -11.62 11.15
N GLN A 87 -7.72 -10.76 10.17
CA GLN A 87 -6.86 -10.63 9.01
C GLN A 87 -6.09 -9.30 9.03
N VAL A 88 -6.08 -8.60 10.15
CA VAL A 88 -5.47 -7.26 10.28
C VAL A 88 -4.34 -7.30 11.30
N ALA A 89 -3.22 -6.68 10.94
CA ALA A 89 -2.16 -6.27 11.85
C ALA A 89 -1.72 -4.85 11.49
N TYR A 90 -1.15 -4.10 12.42
CA TYR A 90 -0.70 -2.75 12.13
C TYR A 90 0.59 -2.39 12.87
N ALA A 91 1.35 -1.46 12.32
CA ALA A 91 2.54 -0.93 12.95
C ALA A 91 2.16 0.16 13.97
N ALA A 92 2.60 0.00 15.20
CA ALA A 92 2.47 1.04 16.24
C ALA A 92 3.62 2.03 16.21
N ALA A 93 4.67 1.75 15.43
CA ALA A 93 5.88 2.55 15.31
C ALA A 93 6.38 2.55 13.86
N TYR A 94 5.65 3.26 12.99
CA TYR A 94 6.04 3.45 11.60
C TYR A 94 6.27 4.93 11.32
N HIS A 95 7.33 5.27 10.61
CA HIS A 95 7.60 6.65 10.22
C HIS A 95 8.16 6.74 8.79
N ASN A 96 7.95 7.86 8.14
CA ASN A 96 8.54 8.10 6.83
C ASN A 96 10.07 8.23 6.90
N ALA A 97 10.74 8.13 5.77
CA ALA A 97 12.19 8.14 5.66
C ALA A 97 12.81 9.42 6.25
N LEU A 98 14.05 9.32 6.71
CA LEU A 98 14.80 10.45 7.22
C LEU A 98 15.58 11.16 6.10
N ALA A 99 15.66 12.48 6.15
CA ALA A 99 16.26 13.31 5.12
C ALA A 99 17.74 13.00 4.84
N THR A 100 18.44 12.44 5.81
CA THR A 100 19.83 12.00 5.65
C THR A 100 20.01 10.64 6.32
N PRO A 101 20.80 9.73 5.71
CA PRO A 101 21.11 8.44 6.34
C PRO A 101 21.80 8.65 7.69
N ALA A 102 21.64 7.68 8.55
CA ALA A 102 22.33 7.51 9.83
C ALA A 102 22.52 8.81 10.65
N GLY A 103 21.58 9.07 11.54
CA GLY A 103 21.67 10.16 12.53
C GLY A 103 20.91 11.43 12.17
N SER A 104 20.19 11.46 11.05
CA SER A 104 19.19 12.50 10.83
C SER A 104 18.00 12.29 11.76
N THR A 105 17.45 13.40 12.21
CA THR A 105 16.22 13.45 13.02
C THR A 105 15.11 14.19 12.29
N ILE A 106 15.25 14.41 10.99
CA ILE A 106 14.30 15.18 10.18
C ILE A 106 13.68 14.24 9.16
N HIS A 107 12.37 14.10 9.18
CA HIS A 107 11.61 13.36 8.18
C HIS A 107 11.69 14.05 6.81
N ILE A 108 11.61 13.25 5.76
CA ILE A 108 11.60 13.78 4.40
C ILE A 108 10.24 14.38 4.08
N HIS A 109 10.26 15.60 3.55
CA HIS A 109 9.17 16.34 2.94
C HIS A 109 9.66 17.04 1.67
N PRO A 110 8.79 17.39 0.72
CA PRO A 110 7.37 17.05 0.61
C PRO A 110 7.13 15.59 0.16
N SER A 111 5.91 15.28 -0.31
CA SER A 111 5.45 13.91 -0.62
C SER A 111 6.32 13.16 -1.64
N GLU A 112 6.66 13.77 -2.79
CA GLU A 112 7.36 13.07 -3.88
C GLU A 112 8.63 12.32 -3.44
N PRO A 113 9.54 12.87 -2.63
CA PRO A 113 10.70 12.14 -2.09
C PRO A 113 10.35 10.83 -1.40
N ASN A 114 9.21 10.77 -0.70
CA ASN A 114 8.75 9.56 -0.01
C ASN A 114 8.25 8.50 -1.01
N TYR A 115 7.58 8.91 -2.08
CA TYR A 115 7.19 8.02 -3.19
C TYR A 115 8.40 7.46 -3.94
N LEU A 116 9.42 8.30 -4.21
CA LEU A 116 10.70 7.83 -4.76
C LEU A 116 11.37 6.83 -3.82
N TRP A 117 11.31 7.08 -2.52
CA TRP A 117 11.88 6.19 -1.51
C TRP A 117 11.16 4.84 -1.45
N ALA A 118 9.85 4.83 -1.50
CA ALA A 118 9.05 3.60 -1.54
C ALA A 118 9.40 2.70 -2.73
N GLU A 119 9.85 3.29 -3.85
CA GLU A 119 10.22 2.56 -5.06
C GLU A 119 11.71 2.18 -5.11
N ALA A 120 12.60 2.98 -4.52
CA ALA A 120 14.04 2.82 -4.70
C ALA A 120 14.88 2.78 -3.40
N GLY A 121 14.30 3.05 -2.23
CA GLY A 121 15.05 3.17 -0.96
C GLY A 121 15.98 4.39 -0.93
N THR A 122 15.69 5.38 -1.76
CA THR A 122 16.37 6.68 -1.81
C THR A 122 15.51 7.69 -2.55
N ASN A 123 15.62 8.96 -2.20
CA ASN A 123 14.97 10.05 -2.93
C ASN A 123 15.84 10.66 -4.04
N PHE A 124 17.02 10.11 -4.31
CA PHE A 124 17.95 10.63 -5.32
C PHE A 124 18.33 12.13 -5.15
N GLY A 125 18.21 12.67 -3.94
CA GLY A 125 18.44 14.10 -3.67
C GLY A 125 17.28 15.00 -4.09
N VAL A 126 16.12 14.45 -4.42
CA VAL A 126 14.89 15.20 -4.70
C VAL A 126 14.26 15.64 -3.38
N PHE A 127 13.89 16.92 -3.28
CA PHE A 127 13.20 17.54 -2.15
C PHE A 127 12.15 18.56 -2.64
N ASN A 128 11.37 18.16 -3.64
CA ASN A 128 10.30 18.96 -4.22
C ASN A 128 9.22 18.06 -4.82
N ASP A 129 8.11 18.64 -5.26
CA ASP A 129 6.95 17.96 -5.84
C ASP A 129 6.82 18.21 -7.36
N ASN A 130 7.92 18.27 -8.09
CA ASN A 130 7.86 18.53 -9.51
C ASN A 130 7.45 17.28 -10.30
N ASP A 131 6.66 17.45 -11.36
CA ASP A 131 6.37 16.36 -12.30
C ASP A 131 7.67 15.79 -12.91
N PRO A 132 7.72 14.50 -13.28
CA PRO A 132 8.97 13.78 -13.60
C PRO A 132 9.84 14.45 -14.64
N PHE A 133 9.29 15.07 -15.65
CA PHE A 133 10.04 15.59 -16.82
C PHE A 133 9.93 17.10 -17.03
N ARG A 134 9.50 17.85 -16.02
CA ARG A 134 9.53 19.32 -16.10
C ARG A 134 10.96 19.84 -16.16
N VAL A 135 11.28 20.57 -17.21
CA VAL A 135 12.62 21.16 -17.40
C VAL A 135 12.52 22.68 -17.30
N PRO A 136 13.41 23.35 -16.56
CA PRO A 136 14.42 22.80 -15.65
C PRO A 136 13.79 22.31 -14.32
N GLY A 137 14.36 21.26 -13.73
CA GLY A 137 13.94 20.75 -12.42
C GLY A 137 13.01 19.53 -12.47
N GLY A 138 12.95 18.82 -13.59
CA GLY A 138 12.34 17.51 -13.68
C GLY A 138 13.04 16.52 -12.76
N THR A 139 12.26 15.62 -12.16
CA THR A 139 12.72 14.73 -11.11
C THR A 139 12.81 13.27 -11.56
N ASN A 140 12.65 13.01 -12.86
CA ASN A 140 12.79 11.69 -13.42
C ASN A 140 14.19 11.11 -13.21
N GLN A 141 14.24 9.81 -12.96
CA GLN A 141 15.45 9.05 -12.70
C GLN A 141 15.77 8.14 -13.90
N ASP A 142 17.02 8.21 -14.37
CA ASP A 142 17.51 7.35 -15.45
C ASP A 142 18.24 6.14 -14.86
N THR A 143 17.47 5.24 -14.27
CA THR A 143 17.97 4.01 -13.64
C THR A 143 16.88 2.94 -13.67
N ASN A 144 17.31 1.66 -13.67
CA ASN A 144 16.46 0.49 -13.44
C ASN A 144 16.63 -0.08 -12.03
N GLN A 145 17.37 0.60 -11.15
CA GLN A 145 17.59 0.20 -9.77
C GLN A 145 16.43 0.71 -8.91
N HIS A 146 15.26 0.12 -9.13
CA HIS A 146 14.03 0.39 -8.39
C HIS A 146 13.09 -0.83 -8.46
N LEU A 147 12.08 -0.87 -7.63
CA LEU A 147 11.25 -2.07 -7.38
C LEU A 147 10.63 -2.62 -8.66
N VAL A 148 9.88 -1.79 -9.41
CA VAL A 148 9.20 -2.32 -10.61
C VAL A 148 10.19 -2.61 -11.75
N GLY A 149 11.36 -2.01 -11.77
CA GLY A 149 12.48 -2.41 -12.62
C GLY A 149 12.93 -3.84 -12.32
N PHE A 150 13.16 -4.16 -11.05
CA PHE A 150 13.53 -5.50 -10.59
C PHE A 150 12.41 -6.52 -10.78
N LEU A 151 11.15 -6.14 -10.49
CA LEU A 151 10.00 -7.00 -10.78
C LEU A 151 9.95 -7.39 -12.26
N THR A 152 10.13 -6.41 -13.15
CA THR A 152 10.13 -6.64 -14.60
C THR A 152 11.25 -7.59 -15.02
N GLN A 153 12.47 -7.42 -14.49
CA GLN A 153 13.61 -8.31 -14.74
C GLN A 153 13.34 -9.74 -14.24
N ALA A 154 12.66 -9.88 -13.11
CA ALA A 154 12.28 -11.18 -12.54
C ALA A 154 11.05 -11.81 -13.23
N GLY A 155 10.49 -11.19 -14.28
CA GLY A 155 9.30 -11.65 -14.95
C GLY A 155 8.02 -11.57 -14.12
N LYS A 156 8.01 -10.72 -13.08
CA LYS A 156 6.83 -10.41 -12.28
C LYS A 156 6.05 -9.28 -12.93
N THR A 157 4.75 -9.32 -12.71
CA THR A 157 3.85 -8.29 -13.23
C THR A 157 3.61 -7.21 -12.19
N TRP A 158 3.50 -5.96 -12.66
CA TRP A 158 3.12 -4.83 -11.83
C TRP A 158 2.09 -3.95 -12.54
N ARG A 159 1.29 -3.22 -11.78
CA ARG A 159 0.36 -2.21 -12.29
C ARG A 159 0.10 -1.11 -11.28
N SER A 160 0.09 0.12 -11.77
CA SER A 160 -0.32 1.31 -11.04
C SER A 160 -1.75 1.67 -11.41
N TYR A 161 -2.66 1.69 -10.44
CA TYR A 161 -4.03 2.16 -10.59
C TYR A 161 -4.13 3.56 -9.97
N GLN A 162 -4.43 4.53 -10.81
CA GLN A 162 -4.48 5.93 -10.43
C GLN A 162 -5.89 6.47 -10.61
N GLU A 163 -6.40 7.16 -9.61
CA GLU A 163 -7.69 7.84 -9.75
C GLU A 163 -7.55 9.07 -10.65
N ASP A 164 -8.57 9.36 -11.42
CA ASP A 164 -8.70 10.53 -12.32
C ASP A 164 -7.73 10.60 -13.51
N ILE A 165 -7.08 9.52 -13.91
CA ILE A 165 -6.29 9.47 -15.16
C ILE A 165 -7.11 8.95 -16.34
N ASP A 166 -6.70 9.28 -17.56
CA ASP A 166 -7.27 8.79 -18.82
C ASP A 166 -8.82 8.83 -18.87
N LEU A 167 -9.37 9.95 -18.47
CA LEU A 167 -10.82 10.16 -18.42
C LEU A 167 -11.36 10.64 -19.76
N THR A 168 -12.58 10.23 -20.07
CA THR A 168 -13.26 10.57 -21.34
C THR A 168 -13.65 12.04 -21.37
N PRO A 169 -13.19 12.81 -22.39
CA PRO A 169 -13.60 14.19 -22.56
C PRO A 169 -15.05 14.28 -23.07
N SER A 170 -15.72 15.37 -22.71
CA SER A 170 -17.00 15.80 -23.25
C SER A 170 -16.94 17.24 -23.69
N ALA A 171 -18.00 17.75 -24.33
CA ALA A 171 -18.08 19.16 -24.73
C ALA A 171 -18.02 20.15 -23.54
N ALA A 172 -18.31 19.67 -22.32
CA ALA A 172 -18.39 20.47 -21.10
C ALA A 172 -17.30 20.17 -20.08
N GLY A 173 -16.27 19.38 -20.43
CA GLY A 173 -15.17 18.99 -19.55
C GLY A 173 -14.92 17.48 -19.53
N LEU A 174 -14.19 16.99 -18.52
CA LEU A 174 -13.97 15.55 -18.34
C LEU A 174 -15.17 14.88 -17.67
N THR A 175 -15.37 13.61 -17.96
CA THR A 175 -16.29 12.74 -17.22
C THR A 175 -15.48 11.80 -16.31
N ASN A 176 -16.14 11.07 -15.41
CA ASN A 176 -15.48 10.03 -14.60
C ASN A 176 -15.42 8.67 -15.31
N VAL A 177 -15.68 8.62 -16.60
CA VAL A 177 -15.64 7.41 -17.41
C VAL A 177 -14.24 7.25 -18.01
N PRO A 178 -13.55 6.13 -17.78
CA PRO A 178 -12.25 5.89 -18.38
C PRO A 178 -12.30 5.83 -19.90
N LEU A 179 -11.23 6.29 -20.54
CA LEU A 179 -10.98 6.04 -21.95
C LEU A 179 -10.84 4.54 -22.24
N PRO A 180 -11.10 4.08 -23.47
CA PRO A 180 -10.74 2.76 -23.92
C PRO A 180 -9.24 2.48 -23.77
N LYS A 181 -8.84 1.22 -23.49
CA LYS A 181 -7.45 0.84 -23.20
C LYS A 181 -6.45 1.22 -24.30
N ASP A 182 -6.86 1.29 -25.54
CA ASP A 182 -6.02 1.70 -26.67
C ASP A 182 -5.70 3.20 -26.68
N GLN A 183 -6.44 3.98 -25.88
CA GLN A 183 -6.25 5.42 -25.70
C GLN A 183 -5.56 5.79 -24.37
N TRP A 184 -5.21 4.81 -23.54
CA TRP A 184 -4.49 5.10 -22.30
C TRP A 184 -3.10 5.62 -22.57
N THR A 185 -2.58 6.35 -21.59
CA THR A 185 -1.27 7.02 -21.63
C THR A 185 -0.48 6.71 -20.35
N VAL A 186 0.79 7.10 -20.31
CA VAL A 186 1.52 7.19 -19.05
C VAL A 186 1.23 8.56 -18.45
N PRO A 187 0.68 8.65 -17.24
CA PRO A 187 0.16 9.90 -16.68
C PRO A 187 1.27 10.75 -16.03
N LEU A 188 2.11 11.36 -16.85
CA LEU A 188 3.31 12.08 -16.44
C LEU A 188 3.05 13.49 -15.88
N SER A 189 1.81 13.98 -15.91
CA SER A 189 1.48 15.33 -15.46
C SER A 189 0.24 15.32 -14.57
N SER A 190 0.30 16.08 -13.50
CA SER A 190 -0.82 16.32 -12.60
C SER A 190 -1.96 17.05 -13.31
N ILE A 191 -3.19 16.67 -13.00
CA ILE A 191 -4.41 17.31 -13.51
C ILE A 191 -5.42 17.53 -12.37
N SER A 192 -6.10 18.67 -12.39
CA SER A 192 -7.17 18.96 -11.45
C SER A 192 -8.28 19.82 -12.09
N GLY A 193 -9.50 19.73 -11.57
CA GLY A 193 -10.60 20.53 -12.07
C GLY A 193 -11.96 19.99 -11.66
N PHE A 194 -12.95 20.34 -12.47
CA PHE A 194 -14.34 19.93 -12.27
C PHE A 194 -14.81 19.03 -13.41
N PHE A 195 -15.51 17.96 -13.05
CA PHE A 195 -16.18 17.12 -14.03
C PHE A 195 -17.28 17.87 -14.80
N ALA A 196 -17.58 17.38 -15.96
CA ALA A 196 -18.74 17.84 -16.74
C ALA A 196 -20.04 17.72 -15.92
N PRO A 197 -21.01 18.62 -16.13
CA PRO A 197 -22.29 18.59 -15.43
C PRO A 197 -22.97 17.21 -15.48
N GLY A 198 -23.44 16.75 -14.33
CA GLY A 198 -24.07 15.43 -14.19
C GLY A 198 -23.10 14.27 -13.97
N THR A 199 -21.79 14.56 -13.90
CA THR A 199 -20.76 13.58 -13.56
C THR A 199 -20.17 13.88 -12.20
N VAL A 200 -19.95 12.84 -11.39
CA VAL A 200 -19.38 12.94 -10.06
C VAL A 200 -18.36 11.84 -9.82
N ASN A 201 -17.46 12.07 -8.91
CA ASN A 201 -16.53 11.06 -8.40
C ASN A 201 -17.31 9.88 -7.78
N ALA A 202 -16.89 8.66 -8.08
CA ALA A 202 -17.60 7.45 -7.67
C ALA A 202 -17.51 7.17 -6.16
N TYR A 203 -16.46 7.65 -5.50
CA TYR A 203 -16.21 7.38 -4.08
C TYR A 203 -16.78 8.46 -3.16
N ASN A 204 -16.56 9.73 -3.50
CA ASN A 204 -16.94 10.85 -2.62
C ASN A 204 -18.15 11.66 -3.11
N GLY A 205 -18.64 11.39 -4.33
CA GLY A 205 -19.81 12.07 -4.90
C GLY A 205 -19.58 13.53 -5.31
N SER A 206 -18.34 14.04 -5.23
CA SER A 206 -18.02 15.39 -5.66
C SER A 206 -17.93 15.51 -7.17
N ASN A 207 -18.04 16.74 -7.66
CA ASN A 207 -17.79 17.04 -9.07
C ASN A 207 -16.32 17.42 -9.35
N GLN A 208 -15.39 17.08 -8.46
CA GLN A 208 -13.98 17.45 -8.56
C GLN A 208 -13.11 16.25 -8.89
N TYR A 209 -12.06 16.46 -9.70
CA TYR A 209 -10.98 15.51 -9.95
C TYR A 209 -9.64 16.15 -9.63
N ASN A 210 -8.66 15.33 -9.19
CA ASN A 210 -7.35 15.84 -8.77
C ASN A 210 -6.30 14.72 -8.74
N TYR A 211 -5.80 14.31 -9.91
CA TYR A 211 -4.66 13.40 -10.00
C TYR A 211 -3.35 14.17 -9.77
N ALA A 212 -2.46 13.65 -8.94
CA ALA A 212 -1.12 14.16 -8.73
C ALA A 212 -0.07 13.18 -9.23
N ALA A 213 0.76 13.57 -10.21
CA ALA A 213 1.83 12.72 -10.73
C ALA A 213 2.87 12.40 -9.66
N LYS A 214 3.11 13.30 -8.72
CA LYS A 214 4.00 13.11 -7.57
C LYS A 214 3.63 11.92 -6.66
N HIS A 215 2.37 11.49 -6.67
CA HIS A 215 1.87 10.34 -5.90
C HIS A 215 1.86 9.03 -6.70
N ASN A 216 2.47 9.00 -7.86
CA ASN A 216 2.60 7.83 -8.71
C ASN A 216 4.08 7.46 -8.90
N PRO A 217 4.67 6.66 -7.98
CA PRO A 217 6.12 6.48 -7.92
C PRO A 217 6.74 5.92 -9.20
N GLN A 218 6.02 5.10 -9.94
CA GLN A 218 6.55 4.44 -11.13
C GLN A 218 6.75 5.39 -12.31
N VAL A 219 6.10 6.57 -12.34
CA VAL A 219 6.28 7.54 -13.44
C VAL A 219 7.62 8.28 -13.40
N PHE A 220 8.34 8.20 -12.27
CA PHE A 220 9.61 8.90 -12.10
C PHE A 220 10.82 8.17 -12.70
N PHE A 221 10.68 6.94 -13.19
CA PHE A 221 11.79 6.17 -13.74
C PHE A 221 11.62 5.99 -15.25
N THR A 222 12.68 6.32 -16.01
CA THR A 222 12.61 6.36 -17.46
C THR A 222 12.35 4.99 -18.10
N ASP A 223 12.75 3.91 -17.45
CA ASP A 223 12.49 2.53 -17.91
C ASP A 223 11.05 2.08 -17.66
N SER A 224 10.40 2.54 -16.60
CA SER A 224 8.99 2.23 -16.31
C SER A 224 8.00 3.19 -16.97
N ASN A 225 8.40 4.44 -17.25
CA ASN A 225 7.54 5.43 -17.91
C ASN A 225 7.72 5.48 -19.45
N GLY A 226 8.62 4.65 -20.01
CA GLY A 226 8.87 4.56 -21.44
C GLY A 226 9.63 5.76 -22.02
N GLY A 227 10.59 6.32 -21.27
CA GLY A 227 11.42 7.44 -21.70
C GLY A 227 10.68 8.77 -21.68
N ASN A 228 9.85 9.01 -20.68
CA ASN A 228 8.99 10.20 -20.54
C ASN A 228 8.00 10.37 -21.71
N ASN A 229 7.46 9.25 -22.20
CA ASN A 229 6.51 9.24 -23.30
C ASN A 229 5.06 9.12 -22.80
N SER A 230 4.33 10.22 -22.80
CA SER A 230 2.91 10.31 -22.42
C SER A 230 1.92 10.06 -23.57
N THR A 231 2.36 9.45 -24.68
CA THR A 231 1.48 9.21 -25.83
C THR A 231 0.92 7.78 -25.83
N THR A 232 -0.15 7.56 -26.59
CA THR A 232 -0.75 6.24 -26.80
C THR A 232 0.17 5.23 -27.51
N SER A 233 1.28 5.68 -28.10
CA SER A 233 2.31 4.81 -28.70
C SER A 233 3.25 4.18 -27.67
N ASN A 234 3.23 4.64 -26.42
CA ASN A 234 4.07 4.09 -25.37
C ASN A 234 3.62 2.66 -25.03
N PRO A 235 4.47 1.63 -25.18
CA PRO A 235 4.09 0.25 -24.87
C PRO A 235 3.81 0.00 -23.38
N LEU A 236 4.36 0.83 -22.50
CA LEU A 236 4.19 0.72 -21.04
C LEU A 236 2.91 1.39 -20.52
N ARG A 237 2.16 2.09 -21.37
CA ARG A 237 0.92 2.76 -20.97
C ARG A 237 -0.10 1.86 -20.27
N LEU A 238 -0.09 0.56 -20.58
CA LEU A 238 -1.00 -0.41 -19.97
C LEU A 238 -0.60 -0.81 -18.54
N GLN A 239 0.58 -0.39 -18.08
CA GLN A 239 0.97 -0.54 -16.67
C GLN A 239 0.31 0.52 -15.78
N TYR A 240 -0.22 1.57 -16.37
CA TYR A 240 -0.95 2.63 -15.70
C TYR A 240 -2.42 2.54 -16.10
N ALA A 241 -3.28 2.36 -15.12
CA ALA A 241 -4.70 2.15 -15.37
C ALA A 241 -5.55 3.14 -14.56
N PRO A 242 -6.63 3.67 -15.14
CA PRO A 242 -7.65 4.35 -14.34
C PRO A 242 -8.13 3.44 -13.22
N LEU A 243 -8.36 4.00 -12.03
CA LEU A 243 -8.75 3.23 -10.84
C LEU A 243 -9.99 2.36 -11.05
N GLN A 244 -10.93 2.81 -11.88
CA GLN A 244 -12.13 2.04 -12.25
C GLN A 244 -11.80 0.68 -12.91
N GLN A 245 -10.63 0.56 -13.54
CA GLN A 245 -10.19 -0.69 -14.14
C GLN A 245 -9.85 -1.76 -13.08
N LEU A 246 -9.51 -1.36 -11.85
CA LEU A 246 -9.21 -2.31 -10.78
C LEU A 246 -10.37 -3.28 -10.54
N ALA A 247 -11.61 -2.78 -10.47
CA ALA A 247 -12.79 -3.64 -10.28
C ALA A 247 -12.93 -4.68 -11.40
N VAL A 248 -12.63 -4.29 -12.65
CA VAL A 248 -12.67 -5.18 -13.81
C VAL A 248 -11.58 -6.24 -13.72
N ASP A 249 -10.36 -5.83 -13.38
CA ASP A 249 -9.21 -6.74 -13.30
C ASP A 249 -9.35 -7.72 -12.12
N LEU A 250 -9.88 -7.28 -10.98
CA LEU A 250 -10.22 -8.15 -9.83
C LEU A 250 -11.28 -9.19 -10.21
N ALA A 251 -12.34 -8.79 -10.91
CA ALA A 251 -13.41 -9.68 -11.33
C ALA A 251 -12.94 -10.74 -12.34
N ASN A 252 -11.97 -10.39 -13.20
CA ASN A 252 -11.42 -11.28 -14.24
C ASN A 252 -10.16 -12.03 -13.79
N ASP A 253 -9.70 -11.86 -12.54
CA ASP A 253 -8.44 -12.45 -12.03
C ASP A 253 -7.21 -12.08 -12.88
N THR A 254 -7.15 -10.82 -13.32
CA THR A 254 -6.08 -10.29 -14.19
C THR A 254 -5.24 -9.19 -13.53
N VAL A 255 -5.36 -9.03 -12.21
CA VAL A 255 -4.51 -8.09 -11.46
C VAL A 255 -3.07 -8.57 -11.44
N ALA A 256 -2.15 -7.62 -11.42
CA ALA A 256 -0.71 -7.88 -11.36
C ALA A 256 -0.28 -8.58 -10.05
N ASP A 257 0.97 -9.04 -10.00
CA ASP A 257 1.58 -9.56 -8.77
C ASP A 257 1.77 -8.43 -7.75
N TYR A 258 2.27 -7.29 -8.21
CA TYR A 258 2.40 -6.06 -7.43
C TYR A 258 1.46 -4.99 -7.98
N THR A 259 0.60 -4.48 -7.13
CA THR A 259 -0.41 -3.47 -7.46
C THR A 259 -0.24 -2.25 -6.58
N TRP A 260 0.04 -1.11 -7.18
CA TRP A 260 0.04 0.20 -6.52
C TRP A 260 -1.27 0.91 -6.81
N ILE A 261 -1.91 1.47 -5.79
CA ILE A 261 -3.21 2.16 -5.89
C ILE A 261 -3.06 3.52 -5.25
N THR A 262 -3.26 4.59 -6.03
CA THR A 262 -3.30 5.95 -5.48
C THR A 262 -4.68 6.55 -5.74
N PRO A 263 -5.42 6.91 -4.70
CA PRO A 263 -6.60 7.76 -4.80
C PRO A 263 -6.23 9.14 -5.35
N ASN A 264 -7.22 9.93 -5.75
CA ASN A 264 -6.99 11.34 -6.02
C ASN A 264 -6.73 12.11 -4.72
N GLN A 265 -6.22 13.34 -4.81
CA GLN A 265 -5.81 14.12 -3.63
C GLN A 265 -6.95 14.44 -2.64
N TYR A 266 -8.20 14.13 -2.96
CA TYR A 266 -9.31 14.22 -2.02
C TYR A 266 -9.52 12.90 -1.27
N ASN A 267 -9.45 11.79 -1.99
CA ASN A 267 -9.71 10.46 -1.45
C ASN A 267 -8.48 9.85 -0.74
N ASP A 268 -7.28 10.42 -0.94
CA ASP A 268 -6.06 10.04 -0.22
C ASP A 268 -5.86 10.76 1.13
N MET A 269 -6.71 11.69 1.51
CA MET A 269 -6.69 12.58 2.68
C MET A 269 -5.90 13.90 2.49
N HIS A 270 -5.26 14.14 1.35
CA HIS A 270 -4.42 15.33 1.17
C HIS A 270 -5.22 16.63 1.12
N SER A 271 -6.31 16.67 0.35
CA SER A 271 -7.00 17.92 0.00
C SER A 271 -8.45 17.93 0.41
N THR A 272 -8.92 19.08 0.87
CA THR A 272 -10.34 19.28 1.19
C THR A 272 -11.16 19.58 -0.06
N LEU A 273 -12.28 18.89 -0.25
CA LEU A 273 -13.28 19.25 -1.25
C LEU A 273 -13.85 20.63 -1.02
N ALA A 274 -14.09 21.40 -2.08
CA ALA A 274 -14.59 22.78 -1.96
C ALA A 274 -15.91 22.90 -1.17
N ALA A 275 -16.76 21.86 -1.24
CA ALA A 275 -18.01 21.79 -0.48
C ALA A 275 -17.88 21.11 0.89
N GLY A 276 -16.66 20.68 1.26
CA GLY A 276 -16.45 19.77 2.38
C GLY A 276 -16.96 18.34 2.09
N PHE A 277 -16.98 17.50 3.11
CA PHE A 277 -17.44 16.11 2.98
C PHE A 277 -18.32 15.73 4.17
N GLN A 278 -19.51 15.19 3.94
CA GLN A 278 -20.46 14.76 4.98
C GLN A 278 -20.78 15.85 6.03
N GLY A 279 -20.77 17.12 5.63
CA GLY A 279 -20.97 18.26 6.52
C GLY A 279 -19.73 18.68 7.32
N LEU A 280 -18.60 18.04 7.08
CA LEU A 280 -17.29 18.39 7.65
C LEU A 280 -16.52 19.33 6.72
N ALA A 281 -15.52 20.02 7.27
CA ALA A 281 -14.62 20.90 6.54
C ALA A 281 -13.18 20.73 7.05
N GLY A 282 -12.20 21.18 6.26
CA GLY A 282 -10.79 21.10 6.61
C GLY A 282 -10.35 19.67 6.86
N ASP A 283 -9.43 19.50 7.78
CA ASP A 283 -8.78 18.24 8.10
C ASP A 283 -9.75 17.09 8.48
N ALA A 284 -10.80 17.39 9.22
CA ALA A 284 -11.86 16.41 9.52
C ALA A 284 -12.55 15.87 8.26
N ALA A 285 -12.71 16.71 7.23
CA ALA A 285 -13.26 16.30 5.94
C ALA A 285 -12.27 15.44 5.17
N ASN A 286 -10.97 15.76 5.21
CA ASN A 286 -9.91 15.00 4.54
C ASN A 286 -9.83 13.58 5.09
N ILE A 287 -9.77 13.44 6.41
CA ILE A 287 -9.77 12.15 7.10
C ILE A 287 -11.03 11.33 6.74
N ALA A 288 -12.21 11.96 6.78
CA ALA A 288 -13.46 11.28 6.44
C ALA A 288 -13.54 10.85 4.97
N GLN A 289 -12.96 11.61 4.05
CA GLN A 289 -12.87 11.24 2.63
C GLN A 289 -12.03 9.98 2.42
N GLY A 290 -10.84 9.92 3.01
CA GLY A 290 -9.97 8.76 2.90
C GLY A 290 -10.53 7.53 3.62
N ASP A 291 -11.13 7.68 4.79
CA ASP A 291 -11.81 6.59 5.50
C ASP A 291 -12.96 6.01 4.66
N ASN A 292 -13.76 6.88 4.03
CA ASN A 292 -14.83 6.49 3.11
C ASN A 292 -14.30 5.75 1.88
N PHE A 293 -13.18 6.22 1.30
CA PHE A 293 -12.54 5.55 0.17
C PHE A 293 -12.07 4.14 0.57
N LEU A 294 -11.33 4.02 1.66
CA LEU A 294 -10.84 2.73 2.14
C LEU A 294 -11.97 1.76 2.47
N SER A 295 -13.07 2.24 3.02
CA SER A 295 -14.25 1.43 3.34
C SER A 295 -14.92 0.80 2.10
N GLN A 296 -14.67 1.33 0.91
CA GLN A 296 -15.20 0.84 -0.36
C GLN A 296 -14.18 -0.04 -1.10
N ILE A 297 -12.92 0.40 -1.17
CA ILE A 297 -11.88 -0.28 -1.98
C ILE A 297 -11.42 -1.60 -1.34
N ILE A 298 -11.22 -1.61 -0.01
CA ILE A 298 -10.73 -2.78 0.71
C ILE A 298 -11.67 -3.98 0.58
N PRO A 299 -12.99 -3.88 0.83
CA PRO A 299 -13.90 -5.01 0.64
C PRO A 299 -13.93 -5.51 -0.80
N MET A 300 -13.79 -4.63 -1.80
CA MET A 300 -13.72 -5.01 -3.21
C MET A 300 -12.48 -5.86 -3.50
N ILE A 301 -11.32 -5.48 -3.00
CA ILE A 301 -10.08 -6.28 -3.13
C ILE A 301 -10.24 -7.62 -2.40
N MET A 302 -10.72 -7.61 -1.17
CA MET A 302 -10.90 -8.83 -0.35
C MET A 302 -11.90 -9.83 -0.96
N ALA A 303 -12.89 -9.35 -1.73
CA ALA A 303 -13.82 -10.20 -2.46
C ALA A 303 -13.17 -11.01 -3.59
N SER A 304 -12.05 -10.54 -4.12
CA SER A 304 -11.36 -11.11 -5.30
C SER A 304 -10.70 -12.46 -5.03
N LYS A 305 -10.44 -13.20 -6.11
CA LYS A 305 -9.63 -14.41 -6.06
C LYS A 305 -8.18 -14.09 -5.75
N ALA A 306 -7.65 -12.98 -6.27
CA ALA A 306 -6.29 -12.53 -6.05
C ALA A 306 -5.95 -12.33 -4.56
N TYR A 307 -6.89 -11.76 -3.78
CA TYR A 307 -6.73 -11.66 -2.33
C TYR A 307 -6.86 -13.03 -1.64
N LYS A 308 -7.85 -13.82 -2.02
CA LYS A 308 -8.11 -15.14 -1.41
C LYS A 308 -7.01 -16.16 -1.68
N ASP A 309 -6.27 -16.03 -2.77
CA ASP A 309 -5.10 -16.85 -3.09
C ASP A 309 -3.81 -16.18 -2.58
N HIS A 310 -3.72 -16.03 -1.26
CA HIS A 310 -2.56 -15.48 -0.54
C HIS A 310 -2.21 -14.03 -0.90
N GLY A 311 -3.23 -13.18 -1.03
CA GLY A 311 -3.04 -11.74 -1.21
C GLY A 311 -2.80 -11.00 0.10
N ALA A 312 -2.13 -9.85 0.01
CA ALA A 312 -1.99 -8.89 1.09
C ALA A 312 -2.36 -7.47 0.59
N ILE A 313 -3.06 -6.73 1.42
CA ILE A 313 -3.32 -5.30 1.25
C ILE A 313 -2.46 -4.58 2.28
N ILE A 314 -1.76 -3.54 1.84
CA ILE A 314 -0.99 -2.62 2.69
C ILE A 314 -1.60 -1.25 2.52
N ILE A 315 -2.09 -0.66 3.60
CA ILE A 315 -2.51 0.74 3.64
C ILE A 315 -1.30 1.51 4.15
N TRP A 316 -0.73 2.31 3.29
CA TRP A 316 0.52 3.00 3.47
C TRP A 316 0.29 4.52 3.47
N TRP A 317 0.90 5.26 4.38
CA TRP A 317 0.94 6.72 4.36
C TRP A 317 2.35 7.19 4.00
N ASP A 318 2.43 8.26 3.22
CA ASP A 318 3.69 8.77 2.68
C ASP A 318 4.52 9.54 3.70
N GLU A 319 3.89 10.46 4.41
CA GLU A 319 4.56 11.35 5.34
C GLU A 319 3.62 11.85 6.46
N SER A 320 4.21 12.36 7.52
CA SER A 320 3.50 13.10 8.55
C SER A 320 3.07 14.49 8.04
N GLU A 321 2.13 15.13 8.72
CA GLU A 321 1.53 16.38 8.25
C GLU A 321 2.35 17.63 8.55
N SER A 322 3.51 17.55 9.17
CA SER A 322 4.31 18.73 9.50
C SER A 322 5.52 18.92 8.60
N ASN A 323 5.78 20.16 8.27
CA ASN A 323 6.91 20.58 7.45
C ASN A 323 8.10 21.15 8.24
N SER A 324 8.04 21.26 9.56
CA SER A 324 9.07 21.98 10.31
C SER A 324 9.39 21.40 11.67
N GLY A 325 10.66 21.05 11.85
CA GLY A 325 11.23 20.81 13.18
C GLY A 325 10.87 19.48 13.81
N GLU A 326 10.35 18.53 13.06
CA GLU A 326 10.13 17.17 13.52
C GLU A 326 11.46 16.47 13.73
N ASN A 327 11.60 15.91 14.89
CA ASN A 327 12.74 15.05 15.20
C ASN A 327 12.40 13.62 14.81
N GLY A 328 13.23 13.00 13.96
CA GLY A 328 12.98 11.74 13.32
C GLY A 328 12.73 10.55 14.22
N ASP A 329 13.22 10.57 15.45
CA ASP A 329 13.00 9.48 16.41
C ASP A 329 11.80 9.72 17.34
N ASP A 330 11.02 10.75 17.08
CA ASP A 330 9.80 11.00 17.85
C ASP A 330 8.64 10.18 17.29
N PHE A 331 8.49 8.95 17.78
CA PHE A 331 7.38 8.07 17.44
C PHE A 331 5.98 8.65 17.75
N SER A 332 5.93 9.80 18.39
CA SER A 332 4.68 10.53 18.60
C SER A 332 4.08 11.08 17.29
N HIS A 333 4.88 11.19 16.26
CA HIS A 333 4.51 11.66 14.92
C HIS A 333 4.48 10.52 13.89
N THR A 334 4.34 9.27 14.33
CA THR A 334 4.27 8.13 13.43
C THR A 334 3.13 8.26 12.43
N ILE A 335 3.38 7.83 11.21
CA ILE A 335 2.36 7.67 10.19
C ILE A 335 1.73 6.28 10.28
N GLY A 336 0.64 6.05 9.55
CA GLY A 336 -0.08 4.78 9.59
C GLY A 336 0.57 3.73 8.69
N GLU A 337 0.49 2.48 9.13
CA GLU A 337 0.77 1.29 8.32
C GLU A 337 -0.14 0.17 8.79
N ILE A 338 -1.05 -0.31 7.93
CA ILE A 338 -1.99 -1.38 8.25
C ILE A 338 -1.90 -2.47 7.19
N VAL A 339 -1.71 -3.69 7.63
CA VAL A 339 -1.69 -4.88 6.78
C VAL A 339 -3.02 -5.63 6.92
N ILE A 340 -3.60 -6.03 5.78
CA ILE A 340 -4.78 -6.89 5.73
C ILE A 340 -4.46 -8.11 4.87
N SER A 341 -4.42 -9.30 5.47
CA SER A 341 -4.09 -10.55 4.79
C SER A 341 -4.62 -11.74 5.58
N GLN A 342 -4.91 -12.85 4.91
CA GLN A 342 -5.15 -14.11 5.59
C GLN A 342 -3.91 -14.62 6.34
N HIS A 343 -2.75 -14.05 6.06
CA HIS A 343 -1.47 -14.32 6.69
C HIS A 343 -1.02 -13.20 7.65
N ALA A 344 -1.91 -12.27 8.03
CA ALA A 344 -1.57 -11.28 9.05
C ALA A 344 -1.20 -11.96 10.38
N HIS A 345 -0.40 -11.28 11.17
CA HIS A 345 -0.07 -11.74 12.52
C HIS A 345 -1.36 -11.98 13.33
N GLU A 346 -1.41 -13.09 14.07
CA GLU A 346 -2.58 -13.47 14.83
C GLU A 346 -2.95 -12.41 15.89
N ASN A 347 -4.23 -12.18 16.07
CA ASN A 347 -4.78 -11.26 17.06
C ASN A 347 -4.33 -11.61 18.47
N VAL A 348 -4.17 -10.59 19.29
CA VAL A 348 -4.03 -10.73 20.75
C VAL A 348 -5.42 -10.69 21.37
N GLY A 349 -6.02 -11.85 21.56
CA GLY A 349 -7.42 -11.98 21.93
C GLY A 349 -8.36 -11.62 20.78
N VAL A 350 -9.14 -10.54 20.91
CA VAL A 350 -10.03 -10.05 19.85
C VAL A 350 -9.48 -8.83 19.11
N VAL A 351 -8.36 -8.30 19.56
CA VAL A 351 -7.74 -7.07 19.01
C VAL A 351 -6.65 -7.45 18.02
N PRO A 352 -6.60 -6.82 16.85
CA PRO A 352 -5.52 -6.98 15.89
C PRO A 352 -4.14 -6.72 16.52
N TYR A 353 -3.14 -7.43 16.03
CA TYR A 353 -1.78 -7.28 16.51
C TYR A 353 -1.23 -5.90 16.16
N ALA A 354 -0.70 -5.22 17.18
CA ALA A 354 0.03 -3.97 17.03
C ALA A 354 1.53 -4.23 17.17
N SER A 355 2.27 -4.15 16.09
CA SER A 355 3.73 -4.36 16.10
C SER A 355 4.42 -3.17 16.76
N PRO A 356 5.27 -3.40 17.78
CA PRO A 356 6.11 -2.36 18.36
C PRO A 356 7.43 -2.15 17.59
N VAL A 357 7.64 -2.90 16.52
CA VAL A 357 8.85 -2.80 15.69
C VAL A 357 8.85 -1.49 14.95
N ASN A 358 10.01 -0.84 14.91
CA ASN A 358 10.19 0.39 14.16
C ASN A 358 10.34 0.09 12.68
N PHE A 359 9.40 0.55 11.88
CA PHE A 359 9.36 0.40 10.42
C PHE A 359 9.44 1.73 9.70
N THR A 360 9.87 1.69 8.45
CA THR A 360 9.94 2.83 7.53
C THR A 360 9.57 2.38 6.12
N HIS A 361 9.48 3.30 5.17
CA HIS A 361 9.31 2.99 3.75
C HIS A 361 10.32 1.98 3.21
N SER A 362 11.53 1.97 3.76
CA SER A 362 12.56 0.97 3.43
C SER A 362 12.17 -0.44 3.89
N SER A 363 11.35 -0.55 4.95
CA SER A 363 10.83 -1.84 5.43
C SER A 363 9.85 -2.45 4.44
N ASP A 364 8.99 -1.63 3.85
CA ASP A 364 8.08 -2.05 2.78
C ASP A 364 8.84 -2.52 1.56
N LEU A 365 9.78 -1.70 1.09
CA LEU A 365 10.58 -2.01 -0.07
C LEU A 365 11.36 -3.32 0.08
N ARG A 366 11.99 -3.52 1.26
CA ARG A 366 12.65 -4.79 1.59
C ARG A 366 11.67 -5.95 1.54
N THR A 367 10.50 -5.79 2.16
CA THR A 367 9.45 -6.79 2.19
C THR A 367 8.98 -7.19 0.79
N MET A 368 8.79 -6.20 -0.11
CA MET A 368 8.44 -6.49 -1.51
C MET A 368 9.52 -7.32 -2.21
N GLN A 369 10.81 -6.96 -2.03
CA GLN A 369 11.90 -7.73 -2.62
C GLN A 369 11.96 -9.18 -2.08
N GLU A 370 11.63 -9.40 -0.81
CA GLU A 370 11.56 -10.73 -0.22
C GLU A 370 10.32 -11.52 -0.69
N ILE A 371 9.13 -10.92 -0.69
CA ILE A 371 7.89 -11.57 -1.16
C ILE A 371 8.04 -12.08 -2.60
N PHE A 372 8.55 -11.24 -3.47
CA PHE A 372 8.71 -11.57 -4.89
C PHE A 372 10.01 -12.33 -5.19
N ARG A 373 10.84 -12.58 -4.17
CA ARG A 373 12.11 -13.33 -4.27
C ARG A 373 13.02 -12.77 -5.35
N LEU A 374 13.18 -11.44 -5.35
CA LEU A 374 14.03 -10.77 -6.31
C LEU A 374 15.49 -11.11 -6.02
N ASP A 375 16.24 -11.56 -7.04
CA ASP A 375 17.62 -12.02 -6.89
C ASP A 375 18.61 -10.87 -6.71
N GLU A 376 18.27 -9.66 -7.16
CA GLU A 376 19.08 -8.46 -7.06
C GLU A 376 19.31 -8.06 -5.59
N PRO A 377 20.42 -7.37 -5.27
CA PRO A 377 20.65 -6.82 -3.93
C PRO A 377 19.47 -5.98 -3.44
N PHE A 378 19.33 -5.86 -2.12
CA PHE A 378 18.35 -4.92 -1.58
C PHE A 378 18.64 -3.49 -2.06
N LEU A 379 17.58 -2.78 -2.43
CA LEU A 379 17.63 -1.43 -2.96
C LEU A 379 18.04 -0.44 -1.85
N ASN A 380 19.16 0.21 -2.03
CA ASN A 380 19.65 1.30 -1.18
C ASN A 380 19.40 1.06 0.32
N ASP A 381 18.58 1.90 0.98
CA ASP A 381 18.33 1.80 2.42
C ASP A 381 17.49 0.57 2.83
N ALA A 382 16.80 -0.08 1.91
CA ALA A 382 16.14 -1.35 2.18
C ALA A 382 17.11 -2.45 2.64
N ALA A 383 18.41 -2.33 2.31
CA ALA A 383 19.45 -3.22 2.81
C ALA A 383 19.64 -3.15 4.34
N ASN A 384 19.33 -2.01 4.94
CA ASN A 384 19.49 -1.73 6.37
C ASN A 384 18.18 -1.88 7.16
N ALA A 385 17.05 -1.90 6.48
CA ALA A 385 15.75 -1.91 7.11
C ALA A 385 15.38 -3.28 7.70
N THR A 386 14.52 -3.27 8.69
CA THR A 386 13.78 -4.46 9.16
C THR A 386 12.58 -4.66 8.23
N ASP A 387 12.34 -5.89 7.76
CA ASP A 387 11.16 -6.19 6.97
C ASP A 387 9.87 -6.21 7.82
N LEU A 388 8.72 -6.22 7.15
CA LEU A 388 7.40 -6.23 7.80
C LEU A 388 6.99 -7.60 8.37
N SER A 389 7.90 -8.57 8.49
CA SER A 389 7.51 -9.94 8.89
C SER A 389 6.88 -10.04 10.27
N ASP A 390 7.07 -9.05 11.14
CA ASP A 390 6.37 -8.98 12.42
C ASP A 390 4.87 -8.66 12.29
N LEU A 391 4.45 -8.09 11.17
CA LEU A 391 3.03 -7.88 10.85
C LEU A 391 2.35 -9.12 10.25
N PHE A 392 3.10 -10.17 9.98
CA PHE A 392 2.63 -11.38 9.34
C PHE A 392 2.89 -12.63 10.18
N GLY A 393 2.11 -13.68 9.92
CA GLY A 393 2.34 -15.00 10.49
C GLY A 393 3.68 -15.61 10.03
N PRO A 394 4.24 -16.52 10.81
CA PRO A 394 5.55 -17.12 10.52
C PRO A 394 5.60 -17.75 9.12
N GLY A 395 6.57 -17.35 8.31
CA GLY A 395 6.80 -17.88 6.98
C GLY A 395 5.95 -17.29 5.86
N ALA A 396 5.07 -16.32 6.15
CA ALA A 396 4.30 -15.61 5.11
C ALA A 396 5.21 -14.81 4.17
N ILE A 397 6.27 -14.20 4.72
CA ILE A 397 7.30 -13.53 3.96
C ILE A 397 8.50 -14.46 3.85
N PRO A 398 8.88 -14.89 2.63
CA PRO A 398 10.07 -15.70 2.43
C PRO A 398 11.31 -14.84 2.67
N LYS A 399 12.23 -15.33 3.51
CA LYS A 399 13.50 -14.63 3.66
C LYS A 399 14.37 -14.83 2.43
N LYS A 400 15.05 -13.78 2.02
CA LYS A 400 16.08 -13.85 0.99
C LYS A 400 17.26 -14.67 1.52
N PRO A 401 17.85 -15.60 0.74
CA PRO A 401 18.96 -16.42 1.14
C PRO A 401 20.20 -15.61 1.59
#